data_598c612eb5b54cf5fe2865f71df33220
#
_entry.id   598c612eb5b54cf5fe2865f71df33220
#
_cell.length_a   1.000
_cell.length_b   1.000
_cell.length_c   1.000
_cell.angle_alpha   90.00
_cell.angle_beta   90.00
_cell.angle_gamma   90.00
#
_symmetry.space_group_name_H-M   'P 1'
#
loop_
_entity.id
_entity.type
_entity.pdbx_description
1 polymer ?
#
loop_
_entity_poly.entity_id
_entity_poly.type
_entity_poly.pdbx_seq_one_letter_code
_entity_poly.pdbx_strand_id
1 'polypeptide(L)'
;MIRKVWYMILVLITVYLEIMYDSTWMLAMLAFELLLAAVMFLMSWYLKLHIRVWLDMKVPVSAKKQTFEMELHIKNSGLLPVSAVYTILECENRSGGCSEKRIVNESVAAKAEKTIKISAKADYCGKMVFSLKKVQVSDYLHLFARKVRVRSQINVNVLPDIHTFPVEVSMKTRNFPVEGDEYEKERSGDDPSEIFQIREFRPGDRMQQIHWKSSARSGELMTKEYSMPCGCKVLLLLELSQ
;
A
#
# COMPACT_ATOMS: atom_id res chain seq x y z
N MET A 1 -28.37 -2.96 19.16
CA MET A 1 -29.54 -2.14 19.54
C MET A 1 -30.57 -2.98 20.30
N ILE A 2 -30.89 -4.17 19.84
CA ILE A 2 -31.90 -5.05 20.43
C ILE A 2 -31.66 -5.31 21.92
N ARG A 3 -30.44 -5.65 22.33
CA ARG A 3 -30.11 -5.94 23.76
C ARG A 3 -30.37 -4.76 24.71
N LYS A 4 -30.13 -3.52 24.27
CA LYS A 4 -30.45 -2.31 25.07
C LYS A 4 -31.96 -2.16 25.26
N VAL A 5 -32.71 -2.42 24.21
CA VAL A 5 -34.18 -2.34 24.27
C VAL A 5 -34.72 -3.36 25.25
N TRP A 6 -34.26 -4.61 25.18
CA TRP A 6 -34.65 -5.64 26.14
C TRP A 6 -34.31 -5.31 27.58
N TYR A 7 -33.10 -4.72 27.79
CA TYR A 7 -32.70 -4.28 29.13
C TYR A 7 -33.58 -3.12 29.66
N MET A 8 -33.91 -2.15 28.80
CA MET A 8 -34.85 -1.08 29.15
C MET A 8 -36.24 -1.60 29.48
N ILE A 9 -36.73 -2.59 28.71
CA ILE A 9 -38.02 -3.24 28.97
C ILE A 9 -37.99 -3.92 30.35
N LEU A 10 -36.91 -4.65 30.64
CA LEU A 10 -36.75 -5.32 31.93
C LEU A 10 -36.79 -4.33 33.07
N VAL A 11 -36.05 -3.20 33.02
CA VAL A 11 -36.07 -2.14 34.02
C VAL A 11 -37.45 -1.50 34.15
N LEU A 12 -38.20 -1.32 33.04
CA LEU A 12 -39.56 -0.78 33.08
C LEU A 12 -40.55 -1.74 33.79
N ILE A 13 -40.38 -3.04 33.56
CA ILE A 13 -41.20 -4.08 34.20
C ILE A 13 -40.93 -4.07 35.74
N THR A 14 -39.65 -4.01 36.14
CA THR A 14 -39.31 -3.99 37.57
C THR A 14 -39.80 -2.73 38.27
N VAL A 15 -39.72 -1.56 37.60
CA VAL A 15 -40.31 -0.31 38.11
C VAL A 15 -41.84 -0.43 38.26
N TYR A 16 -42.53 -1.00 37.27
CA TYR A 16 -43.97 -1.22 37.33
C TYR A 16 -44.35 -2.16 38.50
N LEU A 17 -43.62 -3.24 38.69
CA LEU A 17 -43.82 -4.18 39.80
C LEU A 17 -43.56 -3.53 41.17
N GLU A 18 -42.53 -2.66 41.25
CA GLU A 18 -42.26 -1.91 42.47
C GLU A 18 -43.44 -1.03 42.88
N ILE A 19 -44.02 -0.29 41.92
CA ILE A 19 -45.18 0.55 42.14
C ILE A 19 -46.43 -0.26 42.58
N MET A 20 -46.58 -1.49 42.06
CA MET A 20 -47.71 -2.32 42.36
C MET A 20 -47.64 -3.04 43.69
N TYR A 21 -46.44 -3.46 44.11
CA TYR A 21 -46.26 -4.36 45.25
C TYR A 21 -45.63 -3.69 46.47
N ASP A 22 -45.05 -2.48 46.34
CA ASP A 22 -44.38 -1.70 47.37
C ASP A 22 -43.48 -2.56 48.30
N SER A 23 -42.65 -3.41 47.69
CA SER A 23 -41.85 -4.42 48.37
C SER A 23 -40.37 -4.01 48.41
N THR A 24 -39.77 -4.06 49.60
CA THR A 24 -38.33 -3.81 49.77
C THR A 24 -37.43 -4.69 48.90
N TRP A 25 -37.89 -5.88 48.56
CA TRP A 25 -37.16 -6.81 47.67
C TRP A 25 -37.17 -6.34 46.21
N MET A 26 -38.29 -5.75 45.72
CA MET A 26 -38.40 -5.18 44.40
C MET A 26 -37.50 -3.96 44.23
N LEU A 27 -37.47 -3.12 45.28
CA LEU A 27 -36.57 -1.98 45.31
C LEU A 27 -35.09 -2.40 45.29
N ALA A 28 -34.74 -3.44 46.05
CA ALA A 28 -33.39 -3.99 46.00
C ALA A 28 -33.03 -4.54 44.62
N MET A 29 -33.96 -5.21 43.90
CA MET A 29 -33.79 -5.71 42.57
C MET A 29 -33.57 -4.57 41.55
N LEU A 30 -34.38 -3.52 41.62
CA LEU A 30 -34.22 -2.31 40.81
C LEU A 30 -32.86 -1.65 41.06
N ALA A 31 -32.45 -1.50 42.32
CA ALA A 31 -31.15 -0.95 42.66
C ALA A 31 -29.99 -1.79 42.09
N PHE A 32 -30.11 -3.14 42.12
CA PHE A 32 -29.15 -4.04 41.54
C PHE A 32 -29.05 -3.89 40.01
N GLU A 33 -30.20 -3.78 39.31
CA GLU A 33 -30.20 -3.55 37.85
C GLU A 33 -29.53 -2.24 37.48
N LEU A 34 -29.84 -1.13 38.18
CA LEU A 34 -29.20 0.14 37.93
C LEU A 34 -27.69 0.12 38.23
N LEU A 35 -27.29 -0.55 39.33
CA LEU A 35 -25.87 -0.74 39.66
C LEU A 35 -25.16 -1.52 38.55
N LEU A 36 -25.77 -2.61 38.07
CA LEU A 36 -25.22 -3.43 37.01
C LEU A 36 -25.02 -2.62 35.72
N ALA A 37 -25.99 -1.77 35.34
CA ALA A 37 -25.82 -0.86 34.21
C ALA A 37 -24.64 0.11 34.40
N ALA A 38 -24.50 0.68 35.61
CA ALA A 38 -23.40 1.58 35.93
C ALA A 38 -22.04 0.85 35.85
N VAL A 39 -21.94 -0.36 36.38
CA VAL A 39 -20.74 -1.17 36.33
C VAL A 39 -20.38 -1.48 34.87
N MET A 40 -21.35 -1.88 34.03
CA MET A 40 -21.10 -2.16 32.59
C MET A 40 -20.67 -0.89 31.83
N PHE A 41 -21.24 0.25 32.17
CA PHE A 41 -20.83 1.53 31.61
C PHE A 41 -19.37 1.88 31.95
N LEU A 42 -18.99 1.79 33.24
CA LEU A 42 -17.63 2.02 33.69
C LEU A 42 -16.64 1.03 33.07
N MET A 43 -17.02 -0.22 33.01
CA MET A 43 -16.23 -1.27 32.35
C MET A 43 -16.01 -0.95 30.87
N SER A 44 -17.04 -0.56 30.14
CA SER A 44 -16.89 -0.16 28.74
C SER A 44 -15.94 1.03 28.57
N TRP A 45 -15.91 1.94 29.53
CA TRP A 45 -14.96 3.06 29.56
C TRP A 45 -13.54 2.58 29.81
N TYR A 46 -13.36 1.73 30.82
CA TYR A 46 -12.06 1.14 31.16
C TYR A 46 -11.46 0.39 29.97
N LEU A 47 -12.24 -0.48 29.33
CA LEU A 47 -11.80 -1.25 28.15
C LEU A 47 -11.37 -0.34 26.99
N LYS A 48 -12.09 0.75 26.72
CA LYS A 48 -11.72 1.72 25.69
C LYS A 48 -10.33 2.32 25.91
N LEU A 49 -9.93 2.56 27.16
CA LEU A 49 -8.64 3.18 27.49
C LEU A 49 -7.45 2.21 27.36
N HIS A 50 -7.70 0.91 27.55
CA HIS A 50 -6.65 -0.10 27.60
C HIS A 50 -6.48 -0.92 26.31
N ILE A 51 -7.34 -0.70 25.30
CA ILE A 51 -7.25 -1.38 24.01
C ILE A 51 -6.52 -0.51 23.01
N ARG A 52 -5.54 -1.13 22.33
CA ARG A 52 -4.85 -0.58 21.18
C ARG A 52 -4.99 -1.55 20.01
N VAL A 53 -5.29 -1.00 18.84
CA VAL A 53 -5.45 -1.77 17.60
C VAL A 53 -4.63 -1.09 16.53
N TRP A 54 -3.82 -1.88 15.80
CA TRP A 54 -3.05 -1.36 14.67
C TRP A 54 -2.91 -2.44 13.60
N LEU A 55 -2.64 -1.98 12.39
CA LEU A 55 -2.30 -2.86 11.27
C LEU A 55 -0.78 -2.88 11.12
N ASP A 56 -0.25 -4.04 10.77
CA ASP A 56 1.14 -4.21 10.38
C ASP A 56 1.26 -5.06 9.13
N MET A 57 2.33 -4.85 8.37
CA MET A 57 2.61 -5.58 7.15
C MET A 57 4.11 -5.67 6.91
N LYS A 58 4.61 -6.88 6.73
CA LYS A 58 6.04 -7.15 6.56
C LYS A 58 6.59 -6.63 5.21
N VAL A 59 5.80 -6.72 4.16
CA VAL A 59 6.22 -6.35 2.81
C VAL A 59 5.15 -5.48 2.16
N PRO A 60 5.40 -4.17 1.96
CA PRO A 60 4.41 -3.25 1.40
C PRO A 60 4.30 -3.30 -0.14
N VAL A 61 4.82 -4.36 -0.76
CA VAL A 61 4.81 -4.55 -2.22
C VAL A 61 4.26 -5.94 -2.54
N SER A 62 3.35 -6.01 -3.49
CA SER A 62 2.79 -7.27 -4.00
C SER A 62 2.70 -7.24 -5.51
N ALA A 63 2.73 -8.41 -6.16
CA ALA A 63 2.44 -8.52 -7.58
C ALA A 63 0.92 -8.63 -7.81
N LYS A 64 0.48 -8.27 -9.02
CA LYS A 64 -0.92 -8.40 -9.44
C LYS A 64 -1.38 -9.86 -9.32
N LYS A 65 -2.63 -10.05 -8.89
CA LYS A 65 -3.27 -11.36 -8.64
C LYS A 65 -2.63 -12.22 -7.55
N GLN A 66 -1.55 -11.78 -6.91
CA GLN A 66 -0.98 -12.46 -5.75
C GLN A 66 -1.76 -12.14 -4.48
N THR A 67 -1.91 -13.15 -3.61
CA THR A 67 -2.43 -12.97 -2.25
C THR A 67 -1.31 -12.52 -1.35
N PHE A 68 -1.55 -11.48 -0.57
CA PHE A 68 -0.64 -11.02 0.47
C PHE A 68 -1.34 -11.03 1.82
N GLU A 69 -0.56 -11.16 2.86
CA GLU A 69 -1.06 -11.21 4.23
C GLU A 69 -0.70 -9.93 4.96
N MET A 70 -1.68 -9.39 5.68
CA MET A 70 -1.50 -8.32 6.64
C MET A 70 -1.87 -8.81 8.03
N GLU A 71 -1.28 -8.23 9.04
CA GLU A 71 -1.50 -8.59 10.43
C GLU A 71 -2.28 -7.48 11.14
N LEU A 72 -3.43 -7.84 11.69
CA LEU A 72 -4.19 -6.97 12.59
C LEU A 72 -3.83 -7.32 14.02
N HIS A 73 -3.16 -6.41 14.70
CA HIS A 73 -2.79 -6.54 16.09
C HIS A 73 -3.83 -5.90 16.99
N ILE A 74 -4.29 -6.65 17.98
CA ILE A 74 -5.19 -6.17 19.02
C ILE A 74 -4.52 -6.44 20.36
N LYS A 75 -4.11 -5.40 21.05
CA LYS A 75 -3.47 -5.47 22.36
C LYS A 75 -4.38 -4.96 23.45
N ASN A 76 -4.59 -5.78 24.44
CA ASN A 76 -5.28 -5.43 25.67
C ASN A 76 -4.26 -5.26 26.80
N SER A 77 -4.03 -4.05 27.25
CA SER A 77 -3.15 -3.76 28.40
C SER A 77 -3.88 -3.75 29.73
N GLY A 78 -5.20 -3.95 29.71
CA GLY A 78 -6.05 -3.94 30.90
C GLY A 78 -6.08 -5.29 31.64
N LEU A 79 -6.60 -5.25 32.87
CA LEU A 79 -6.79 -6.43 33.73
C LEU A 79 -8.04 -7.24 33.34
N LEU A 80 -8.98 -6.62 32.63
CA LEU A 80 -10.23 -7.25 32.23
C LEU A 80 -10.12 -7.77 30.79
N PRO A 81 -10.58 -9.02 30.53
CA PRO A 81 -10.66 -9.52 29.17
C PRO A 81 -11.73 -8.77 28.37
N VAL A 82 -11.58 -8.72 27.07
CA VAL A 82 -12.53 -8.08 26.16
C VAL A 82 -13.31 -9.15 25.42
N SER A 83 -14.63 -9.09 25.55
CA SER A 83 -15.53 -10.06 24.94
C SER A 83 -15.62 -9.91 23.41
N ALA A 84 -15.63 -8.67 22.94
CA ALA A 84 -15.71 -8.39 21.51
C ALA A 84 -15.06 -7.05 21.15
N VAL A 85 -14.11 -7.10 20.22
CA VAL A 85 -13.55 -5.97 19.51
C VAL A 85 -14.07 -6.02 18.07
N TYR A 86 -14.96 -5.13 17.75
CA TYR A 86 -15.54 -5.01 16.43
C TYR A 86 -14.74 -4.02 15.60
N THR A 87 -14.12 -4.50 14.55
CA THR A 87 -13.24 -3.71 13.69
C THR A 87 -13.73 -3.73 12.25
N ILE A 88 -13.84 -2.55 11.62
CA ILE A 88 -14.11 -2.41 10.20
C ILE A 88 -12.83 -1.98 9.51
N LEU A 89 -12.30 -2.89 8.71
CA LEU A 89 -11.19 -2.65 7.79
C LEU A 89 -11.76 -2.26 6.44
N GLU A 90 -11.33 -1.13 5.90
CA GLU A 90 -11.67 -0.68 4.55
C GLU A 90 -10.41 -0.72 3.69
N CYS A 91 -10.56 -1.35 2.54
CA CYS A 91 -9.56 -1.42 1.50
C CYS A 91 -10.01 -0.54 0.33
N GLU A 92 -9.23 0.47 -0.01
CA GLU A 92 -9.47 1.34 -1.15
C GLU A 92 -8.35 1.16 -2.18
N ASN A 93 -8.72 0.84 -3.41
CA ASN A 93 -7.77 0.89 -4.53
C ASN A 93 -7.98 2.22 -5.29
N ARG A 94 -6.96 3.08 -5.25
CA ARG A 94 -7.03 4.40 -5.90
C ARG A 94 -7.11 4.33 -7.42
N SER A 95 -6.55 3.28 -8.02
CA SER A 95 -6.51 3.14 -9.48
C SER A 95 -7.74 2.44 -10.05
N GLY A 96 -8.37 1.52 -9.29
CA GLY A 96 -9.51 0.72 -9.74
C GLY A 96 -10.87 1.14 -9.18
N GLY A 97 -10.92 2.16 -8.30
CA GLY A 97 -12.18 2.65 -7.70
C GLY A 97 -12.92 1.61 -6.83
N CYS A 98 -12.29 0.49 -6.51
CA CYS A 98 -12.89 -0.58 -5.71
C CYS A 98 -12.67 -0.32 -4.23
N SER A 99 -13.76 -0.34 -3.46
CA SER A 99 -13.71 -0.28 -2.00
C SER A 99 -14.36 -1.53 -1.41
N GLU A 100 -13.59 -2.30 -0.66
CA GLU A 100 -14.05 -3.50 0.05
C GLU A 100 -14.01 -3.27 1.55
N LYS A 101 -15.08 -3.67 2.25
CA LYS A 101 -15.17 -3.58 3.71
C LYS A 101 -15.14 -4.97 4.31
N ARG A 102 -14.20 -5.21 5.21
CA ARG A 102 -14.14 -6.44 6.00
C ARG A 102 -14.43 -6.15 7.47
N ILE A 103 -15.23 -7.00 8.06
CA ILE A 103 -15.62 -6.92 9.46
C ILE A 103 -14.89 -8.04 10.20
N VAL A 104 -14.16 -7.64 11.23
CA VAL A 104 -13.48 -8.56 12.15
C VAL A 104 -14.05 -8.37 13.53
N ASN A 105 -14.48 -9.46 14.16
CA ASN A 105 -15.00 -9.45 15.52
C ASN A 105 -14.28 -10.50 16.36
N GLU A 106 -13.48 -10.05 17.32
CA GLU A 106 -12.59 -10.91 18.06
C GLU A 106 -12.58 -10.60 19.55
N SER A 107 -12.32 -11.63 20.36
CA SER A 107 -12.12 -11.49 21.80
C SER A 107 -10.63 -11.51 22.14
N VAL A 108 -10.26 -10.76 23.17
CA VAL A 108 -8.86 -10.68 23.64
C VAL A 108 -8.81 -10.83 25.15
N ALA A 109 -7.95 -11.74 25.62
CA ALA A 109 -7.75 -11.96 27.07
C ALA A 109 -7.13 -10.74 27.74
N ALA A 110 -7.17 -10.72 29.07
CA ALA A 110 -6.51 -9.71 29.87
C ALA A 110 -4.99 -9.74 29.65
N LYS A 111 -4.36 -8.57 29.55
CA LYS A 111 -2.91 -8.41 29.38
C LYS A 111 -2.34 -9.20 28.17
N ALA A 112 -3.17 -9.51 27.18
CA ALA A 112 -2.79 -10.30 26.02
C ALA A 112 -2.78 -9.47 24.73
N GLU A 113 -2.00 -9.95 23.78
CA GLU A 113 -1.99 -9.45 22.41
C GLU A 113 -2.45 -10.58 21.49
N LYS A 114 -3.35 -10.26 20.58
CA LYS A 114 -3.87 -11.16 19.56
C LYS A 114 -3.55 -10.63 18.20
N THR A 115 -2.90 -11.44 17.38
CA THR A 115 -2.59 -11.12 15.99
C THR A 115 -3.49 -11.94 15.07
N ILE A 116 -4.15 -11.28 14.15
CA ILE A 116 -5.07 -11.88 13.17
C ILE A 116 -4.50 -11.65 11.79
N LYS A 117 -4.25 -12.72 11.07
CA LYS A 117 -3.81 -12.66 9.68
C LYS A 117 -5.01 -12.45 8.77
N ILE A 118 -4.94 -11.42 7.97
CA ILE A 118 -5.96 -11.07 6.98
C ILE A 118 -5.31 -11.21 5.61
N SER A 119 -5.78 -12.16 4.82
CA SER A 119 -5.35 -12.30 3.43
C SER A 119 -6.17 -11.39 2.53
N ALA A 120 -5.49 -10.67 1.65
CA ALA A 120 -6.11 -9.85 0.61
C ALA A 120 -5.50 -10.18 -0.74
N LYS A 121 -6.28 -10.01 -1.80
CA LYS A 121 -5.86 -10.22 -3.18
C LYS A 121 -5.98 -8.91 -3.94
N ALA A 122 -4.96 -8.56 -4.69
CA ALA A 122 -4.96 -7.37 -5.52
C ALA A 122 -5.30 -7.73 -6.97
N ASP A 123 -6.49 -7.41 -7.42
CA ASP A 123 -6.90 -7.66 -8.82
C ASP A 123 -6.40 -6.56 -9.77
N TYR A 124 -6.16 -5.36 -9.27
CA TYR A 124 -5.71 -4.21 -10.05
C TYR A 124 -4.35 -3.70 -9.55
N CYS A 125 -3.52 -3.24 -10.49
CA CYS A 125 -2.25 -2.58 -10.18
C CYS A 125 -2.50 -1.20 -9.56
N GLY A 126 -1.52 -0.71 -8.82
CA GLY A 126 -1.55 0.62 -8.24
C GLY A 126 -1.47 0.62 -6.72
N LYS A 127 -1.80 1.75 -6.12
CA LYS A 127 -1.72 1.94 -4.67
C LYS A 127 -3.01 1.50 -3.99
N MET A 128 -2.94 0.43 -3.21
CA MET A 128 -4.00 -0.01 -2.31
C MET A 128 -3.79 0.57 -0.92
N VAL A 129 -4.85 1.09 -0.35
CA VAL A 129 -4.84 1.72 0.97
C VAL A 129 -5.75 0.92 1.90
N PHE A 130 -5.17 0.37 2.96
CA PHE A 130 -5.90 -0.32 4.02
C PHE A 130 -6.02 0.61 5.22
N SER A 131 -7.23 0.89 5.64
CA SER A 131 -7.51 1.78 6.76
C SER A 131 -8.49 1.19 7.75
N LEU A 132 -8.24 1.41 9.04
CA LEU A 132 -9.17 1.09 10.12
C LEU A 132 -10.19 2.22 10.26
N LYS A 133 -11.38 2.04 9.70
CA LYS A 133 -12.44 3.07 9.77
C LYS A 133 -13.15 3.11 11.10
N LYS A 134 -13.37 1.96 11.70
CA LYS A 134 -14.14 1.87 12.93
C LYS A 134 -13.63 0.73 13.80
N VAL A 135 -13.27 1.06 15.02
CA VAL A 135 -12.97 0.09 16.06
C VAL A 135 -13.92 0.36 17.22
N GLN A 136 -14.65 -0.66 17.64
CA GLN A 136 -15.59 -0.58 18.76
C GLN A 136 -15.30 -1.71 19.74
N VAL A 137 -15.36 -1.36 21.01
CA VAL A 137 -15.25 -2.29 22.12
C VAL A 137 -16.56 -2.30 22.87
N SER A 138 -17.08 -3.47 23.18
CA SER A 138 -18.29 -3.64 23.95
C SER A 138 -18.02 -4.30 25.30
N ASP A 139 -18.87 -3.99 26.28
CA ASP A 139 -18.95 -4.69 27.54
C ASP A 139 -19.45 -6.15 27.38
N TYR A 140 -19.45 -6.95 28.44
CA TYR A 140 -19.84 -8.36 28.39
C TYR A 140 -21.32 -8.58 28.01
N LEU A 141 -22.21 -7.71 28.46
CA LEU A 141 -23.62 -7.78 28.12
C LEU A 141 -23.95 -7.11 26.76
N HIS A 142 -22.94 -6.46 26.13
CA HIS A 142 -23.09 -5.66 24.91
C HIS A 142 -24.16 -4.53 25.05
N LEU A 143 -24.31 -4.00 26.25
CA LEU A 143 -25.18 -2.87 26.52
C LEU A 143 -24.53 -1.57 26.02
N PHE A 144 -23.24 -1.42 26.25
CA PHE A 144 -22.51 -0.21 25.88
C PHE A 144 -21.37 -0.56 24.92
N ALA A 145 -21.36 0.06 23.75
CA ALA A 145 -20.27 -0.05 22.78
C ALA A 145 -19.61 1.30 22.64
N ARG A 146 -18.28 1.34 22.80
CA ARG A 146 -17.50 2.58 22.69
C ARG A 146 -16.55 2.52 21.52
N LYS A 147 -16.46 3.62 20.79
CA LYS A 147 -15.51 3.78 19.70
C LYS A 147 -14.11 4.05 20.25
N VAL A 148 -13.14 3.29 19.79
CA VAL A 148 -11.72 3.52 20.01
C VAL A 148 -11.18 4.35 18.85
N ARG A 149 -10.45 5.42 19.14
CA ARG A 149 -9.81 6.23 18.09
C ARG A 149 -8.54 5.53 17.64
N VAL A 150 -8.55 5.05 16.42
CA VAL A 150 -7.41 4.41 15.80
C VAL A 150 -7.09 5.13 14.50
N ARG A 151 -5.83 5.49 14.31
CA ARG A 151 -5.29 6.04 13.07
C ARG A 151 -4.22 5.07 12.58
N SER A 152 -4.63 3.96 12.02
CA SER A 152 -3.72 3.01 11.40
C SER A 152 -4.10 2.86 9.94
N GLN A 153 -3.14 3.11 9.07
CA GLN A 153 -3.28 3.03 7.63
C GLN A 153 -2.01 2.40 7.07
N ILE A 154 -2.17 1.42 6.18
CA ILE A 154 -1.09 0.80 5.45
C ILE A 154 -1.31 1.02 3.95
N ASN A 155 -0.22 1.35 3.25
CA ASN A 155 -0.21 1.48 1.81
C ASN A 155 0.52 0.29 1.22
N VAL A 156 -0.10 -0.38 0.26
CA VAL A 156 0.46 -1.51 -0.48
C VAL A 156 0.57 -1.11 -1.94
N ASN A 157 1.77 -1.21 -2.50
CA ASN A 157 1.99 -0.96 -3.91
C ASN A 157 1.90 -2.27 -4.68
N VAL A 158 0.92 -2.37 -5.56
CA VAL A 158 0.71 -3.54 -6.43
C VAL A 158 1.39 -3.28 -7.76
N LEU A 159 2.42 -4.06 -8.04
CA LEU A 159 3.18 -3.97 -9.28
C LEU A 159 2.45 -4.69 -10.41
N PRO A 160 2.53 -4.19 -11.65
CA PRO A 160 2.03 -4.89 -12.82
C PRO A 160 2.85 -6.14 -13.11
N ASP A 161 2.25 -7.08 -13.83
CA ASP A 161 2.98 -8.22 -14.36
C ASP A 161 3.97 -7.75 -15.44
N ILE A 162 5.21 -8.20 -15.32
CA ILE A 162 6.26 -7.89 -16.30
C ILE A 162 6.27 -9.01 -17.32
N HIS A 163 5.91 -8.67 -18.54
CA HIS A 163 6.01 -9.58 -19.69
C HIS A 163 7.22 -9.18 -20.54
N THR A 164 8.17 -10.08 -20.70
CA THR A 164 9.29 -9.89 -21.60
C THR A 164 8.91 -10.44 -22.98
N PHE A 165 8.96 -9.56 -23.97
CA PHE A 165 8.75 -9.95 -25.38
C PHE A 165 10.09 -9.96 -26.09
N PRO A 166 10.41 -11.00 -26.88
CA PRO A 166 11.53 -10.94 -27.81
C PRO A 166 11.19 -9.90 -28.89
N VAL A 167 11.98 -8.83 -28.95
CA VAL A 167 11.82 -7.78 -29.96
C VAL A 167 12.95 -7.94 -30.97
N GLU A 168 12.61 -8.26 -32.20
CA GLU A 168 13.56 -8.21 -33.34
C GLU A 168 13.63 -6.77 -33.85
N VAL A 169 14.77 -6.12 -33.62
CA VAL A 169 15.01 -4.78 -34.15
C VAL A 169 15.55 -4.90 -35.56
N SER A 170 14.75 -4.48 -36.54
CA SER A 170 15.16 -4.47 -37.96
C SER A 170 16.38 -3.55 -38.16
N MET A 171 17.34 -3.99 -38.97
CA MET A 171 18.54 -3.20 -39.33
C MET A 171 18.19 -1.83 -39.94
N LYS A 172 17.03 -1.68 -40.56
CA LYS A 172 16.57 -0.40 -41.12
C LYS A 172 16.33 0.71 -40.06
N THR A 173 16.05 0.32 -38.84
CA THR A 173 15.85 1.27 -37.70
C THR A 173 17.17 1.76 -37.10
N ARG A 174 18.32 1.17 -37.46
CA ARG A 174 19.65 1.58 -36.98
C ARG A 174 20.23 2.82 -37.68
N ASN A 175 19.62 3.29 -38.75
CA ASN A 175 20.16 4.38 -39.58
C ASN A 175 19.67 5.78 -39.17
N PHE A 176 19.05 5.95 -38.00
CA PHE A 176 18.75 7.28 -37.51
C PHE A 176 19.99 7.83 -36.79
N PRO A 177 20.51 9.01 -37.23
CA PRO A 177 21.55 9.69 -36.45
C PRO A 177 20.95 10.07 -35.09
N VAL A 178 21.43 9.43 -34.07
CA VAL A 178 21.03 9.72 -32.69
C VAL A 178 22.19 10.40 -32.02
N GLU A 179 21.94 11.56 -31.41
CA GLU A 179 22.84 12.14 -30.42
C GLU A 179 22.89 11.17 -29.21
N GLY A 180 23.93 10.36 -29.16
CA GLY A 180 24.16 9.39 -28.09
C GLY A 180 25.55 9.57 -27.53
N ASP A 181 25.72 9.33 -26.24
CA ASP A 181 27.02 9.39 -25.54
C ASP A 181 27.89 8.15 -25.82
N GLU A 182 27.38 7.16 -26.54
CA GLU A 182 28.13 5.95 -26.92
C GLU A 182 28.47 5.96 -28.41
N TYR A 183 29.71 5.59 -28.73
CA TYR A 183 30.25 5.55 -30.09
C TYR A 183 30.56 4.13 -30.52
N GLU A 184 30.32 3.83 -31.79
CA GLU A 184 30.65 2.53 -32.39
C GLU A 184 32.16 2.36 -32.57
N LYS A 185 32.72 1.24 -32.06
CA LYS A 185 34.17 0.99 -32.09
C LYS A 185 34.68 0.38 -33.38
N GLU A 186 33.76 -0.08 -34.24
CA GLU A 186 34.13 -0.85 -35.46
C GLU A 186 33.91 -0.07 -36.75
N ARG A 187 33.23 1.08 -36.72
CA ARG A 187 32.92 1.86 -37.90
C ARG A 187 33.17 3.34 -37.70
N SER A 188 33.77 3.94 -38.73
CA SER A 188 33.88 5.40 -38.79
C SER A 188 32.56 6.04 -39.20
N GLY A 189 32.30 7.25 -38.72
CA GLY A 189 31.12 8.05 -38.96
C GLY A 189 31.49 9.47 -39.32
N ASP A 190 30.50 10.36 -39.23
CA ASP A 190 30.64 11.79 -39.58
C ASP A 190 30.57 12.75 -38.39
N ASP A 191 30.53 12.24 -37.16
CA ASP A 191 30.38 13.08 -35.96
C ASP A 191 31.74 13.67 -35.54
N PRO A 192 31.95 14.99 -35.67
CA PRO A 192 33.21 15.64 -35.35
C PRO A 192 33.53 15.69 -33.85
N SER A 193 32.60 15.28 -32.98
CA SER A 193 32.77 15.34 -31.51
C SER A 193 33.83 14.37 -31.02
N GLU A 194 34.00 13.24 -31.70
CA GLU A 194 35.00 12.24 -31.34
C GLU A 194 35.78 11.72 -32.57
N ILE A 195 37.09 11.55 -32.40
CA ILE A 195 37.97 11.07 -33.41
C ILE A 195 38.09 9.54 -33.27
N PHE A 196 37.64 8.81 -34.29
CA PHE A 196 37.70 7.36 -34.34
C PHE A 196 39.16 6.92 -34.52
N GLN A 197 39.83 7.42 -35.59
CA GLN A 197 41.27 7.17 -35.87
C GLN A 197 41.88 8.27 -36.74
N ILE A 198 43.21 8.28 -36.80
CA ILE A 198 43.97 9.11 -37.71
C ILE A 198 44.69 8.19 -38.69
N ARG A 199 44.42 8.40 -39.98
CA ARG A 199 45.03 7.63 -41.08
C ARG A 199 45.70 8.54 -42.12
N GLU A 200 46.41 7.94 -43.04
CA GLU A 200 46.97 8.63 -44.18
C GLU A 200 45.85 9.23 -45.08
N PHE A 201 46.13 10.40 -45.60
CA PHE A 201 45.23 11.13 -46.51
C PHE A 201 45.14 10.40 -47.82
N ARG A 202 43.93 10.20 -48.34
CA ARG A 202 43.66 9.60 -49.64
C ARG A 202 42.98 10.59 -50.57
N PRO A 203 43.20 10.49 -51.90
CA PRO A 203 42.48 11.32 -52.86
C PRO A 203 40.98 11.13 -52.70
N GLY A 204 40.26 12.19 -52.42
CA GLY A 204 38.83 12.23 -52.12
C GLY A 204 38.48 12.60 -50.67
N ASP A 205 39.46 12.59 -49.76
CA ASP A 205 39.26 13.05 -48.40
C ASP A 205 39.04 14.56 -48.34
N ARG A 206 38.29 15.03 -47.37
CA ARG A 206 38.00 16.45 -47.16
C ARG A 206 39.20 17.15 -46.52
N MET A 207 39.69 18.21 -47.13
CA MET A 207 40.82 19.03 -46.62
C MET A 207 40.61 19.55 -45.19
N GLN A 208 39.33 19.75 -44.81
CA GLN A 208 38.98 20.21 -43.44
C GLN A 208 39.24 19.17 -42.37
N GLN A 209 39.37 17.91 -42.73
CA GLN A 209 39.62 16.78 -41.81
C GLN A 209 41.12 16.52 -41.59
N ILE A 210 42.02 17.28 -42.21
CA ILE A 210 43.44 17.12 -42.03
C ILE A 210 43.88 17.37 -40.59
N HIS A 211 44.59 16.41 -40.03
CA HIS A 211 45.19 16.53 -38.70
C HIS A 211 46.59 17.14 -38.80
N TRP A 212 46.69 18.44 -38.93
CA TRP A 212 47.94 19.19 -39.16
C TRP A 212 49.08 18.85 -38.17
N LYS A 213 48.79 18.63 -36.92
CA LYS A 213 49.76 18.27 -35.89
C LYS A 213 50.41 16.89 -36.18
N SER A 214 49.60 15.92 -36.60
CA SER A 214 50.09 14.57 -36.92
C SER A 214 50.85 14.59 -38.26
N SER A 215 50.36 15.32 -39.25
CA SER A 215 50.97 15.48 -40.56
C SER A 215 52.37 16.12 -40.47
N ALA A 216 52.51 17.15 -39.62
CA ALA A 216 53.81 17.80 -39.39
C ALA A 216 54.84 16.88 -38.69
N ARG A 217 54.34 15.88 -37.99
CA ARG A 217 55.21 14.91 -37.26
C ARG A 217 55.60 13.70 -38.10
N SER A 218 54.69 13.23 -38.94
CA SER A 218 54.92 12.04 -39.83
C SER A 218 55.60 12.43 -41.13
N GLY A 219 55.53 13.68 -41.56
CA GLY A 219 55.98 14.12 -42.87
C GLY A 219 54.99 13.85 -44.03
N GLU A 220 53.87 13.19 -43.75
CA GLU A 220 52.84 12.84 -44.70
C GLU A 220 51.50 13.42 -44.26
N LEU A 221 50.59 13.71 -45.20
CA LEU A 221 49.26 14.21 -44.87
C LEU A 221 48.44 13.16 -44.19
N MET A 222 47.97 13.48 -42.95
CA MET A 222 47.12 12.63 -42.12
C MET A 222 45.71 13.21 -42.00
N THR A 223 44.69 12.36 -42.13
CA THR A 223 43.28 12.75 -41.98
C THR A 223 42.65 12.15 -40.74
N LYS A 224 41.69 12.87 -40.17
CA LYS A 224 40.87 12.39 -39.05
C LYS A 224 39.68 11.64 -39.60
N GLU A 225 39.43 10.45 -39.14
CA GLU A 225 38.15 9.80 -39.27
C GLU A 225 37.35 9.99 -37.97
N TYR A 226 36.10 10.39 -38.09
CA TYR A 226 35.24 10.63 -36.94
C TYR A 226 34.46 9.39 -36.55
N SER A 227 33.97 9.37 -35.32
CA SER A 227 33.20 8.28 -34.78
C SER A 227 31.75 8.32 -35.26
N MET A 228 31.06 7.20 -35.15
CA MET A 228 29.64 7.07 -35.43
C MET A 228 28.89 6.95 -34.09
N PRO A 229 28.02 7.90 -33.74
CA PRO A 229 27.26 7.80 -32.49
C PRO A 229 26.29 6.62 -32.55
N CYS A 230 26.31 5.79 -31.52
CA CYS A 230 25.42 4.66 -31.33
C CYS A 230 24.37 5.01 -30.31
N GLY A 231 23.13 5.15 -30.71
CA GLY A 231 22.02 5.34 -29.81
C GLY A 231 20.74 4.74 -30.40
N CYS A 232 20.03 3.93 -29.63
CA CYS A 232 18.70 3.47 -29.99
C CYS A 232 17.67 4.26 -29.18
N LYS A 233 17.00 5.23 -29.83
CA LYS A 233 15.78 5.82 -29.23
C LYS A 233 14.64 4.82 -29.43
N VAL A 234 14.16 4.26 -28.33
CA VAL A 234 12.95 3.43 -28.32
C VAL A 234 11.76 4.33 -28.02
N LEU A 235 10.88 4.54 -29.00
CA LEU A 235 9.62 5.24 -28.80
C LEU A 235 8.55 4.20 -28.48
N LEU A 236 8.05 4.23 -27.25
CA LEU A 236 6.91 3.42 -26.79
C LEU A 236 5.62 4.23 -27.01
N LEU A 237 4.82 3.80 -27.97
CA LEU A 237 3.47 4.33 -28.19
C LEU A 237 2.47 3.44 -27.44
N LEU A 238 1.87 3.97 -26.39
CA LEU A 238 0.79 3.32 -25.65
C LEU A 238 -0.55 3.87 -26.14
N GLU A 239 -1.31 3.04 -26.85
CA GLU A 239 -2.70 3.35 -27.19
C GLU A 239 -3.60 2.90 -26.04
N LEU A 240 -4.22 3.88 -25.35
CA LEU A 240 -5.18 3.67 -24.27
C LEU A 240 -6.61 3.89 -24.78
N SER A 241 -6.98 3.25 -25.89
CA SER A 241 -8.37 3.22 -26.35
C SER A 241 -9.19 2.34 -25.43
N GLN A 242 -10.28 2.89 -24.86
CA GLN A 242 -11.32 2.15 -24.15
C GLN A 242 -12.33 1.58 -25.12
#